data_a1217a0c05d3d3ff172eeb62fdcc809b
#
_entry.id   a1217a0c05d3d3ff172eeb62fdcc809b
#
_cell.length_a   1.000
_cell.length_b   1.000
_cell.length_c   1.000
_cell.angle_alpha   90.00
_cell.angle_beta   90.00
_cell.angle_gamma   90.00
#
_symmetry.space_group_name_H-M   'P 1'
#
loop_
_entity.id
_entity.type
_entity.pdbx_description
1 polymer ?
#
loop_
_entity_poly.entity_id
_entity_poly.type
_entity_poly.pdbx_seq_one_letter_code
_entity_poly.pdbx_strand_id
1 'polypeptide(L)'
;KETFGDKDNVRTSLFFNYNWNRGQLTPSVAYAEKLGRDPLDLYCGVNMQGGEPGGTSWSLLPDQRVSIGLWGAHSYNMFWESRAELGSSDEMKQFAYLRRTECYFGGGNRNPVITPSIVDKHQYTAYNPTWHGMAAFMTARSPLSWDLAEEPFITYFNLGNGKFFNLNGERKTSTPWYNVGMQDYLPTWHFWFANKLLGRTAADVPAEGLDAQFVWDDAYFGGSTLKISGTTANEYLHLFKTKYALKKGDVITVRYKLNEGATDLDLVLSAEGSEDKGVAYNLCKTERVADVNDWVKQTFTVGSDFDGKTLALVALNFKNAKNVDLMLGEFSIVRGNYATPATPVIDAANTKMLYNSKAGMDAKIIFNMPNNKAAGEPCYNLDVKTSHFRLYAQEEGKEPMLMGTTTSWAGLYYSIPTTKANAKVRLGVSAVALDHKTESEIAWSNYMEPATYVYNDDIQSNKKTIKPNEEFTLSYIDPEHPAAKWEIVKDGAVVKSGEGNSWTVSLADVGSYDLKVTGNEYGEDGAAKQTTRTFASYIQITGEGTGALPEIYSLTANGSKEDVSLKTGESVKMAYTGRHADGAGSQGLDLKEKRFGVAAAD
;
A
#
# COMPACT_ATOMS: atom_id res chain seq x y z
N LYS A 1 26.57 24.08 -15.99
CA LYS A 1 26.77 23.23 -17.17
C LYS A 1 27.67 22.02 -16.85
N GLU A 2 28.77 22.18 -16.17
CA GLU A 2 29.73 21.09 -15.92
C GLU A 2 29.10 19.91 -15.17
N THR A 3 28.34 20.15 -14.13
CA THR A 3 27.68 19.13 -13.33
C THR A 3 26.35 18.68 -13.93
N PHE A 4 25.50 19.62 -14.32
CA PHE A 4 24.15 19.34 -14.81
C PHE A 4 24.13 18.82 -16.25
N GLY A 5 25.08 19.25 -17.06
CA GLY A 5 25.14 18.93 -18.49
C GLY A 5 24.24 19.80 -19.34
N ASP A 6 24.08 19.41 -20.60
CA ASP A 6 23.16 20.02 -21.57
C ASP A 6 22.39 18.93 -22.33
N LYS A 7 21.58 19.32 -23.34
CA LYS A 7 20.74 18.40 -24.10
C LYS A 7 21.50 17.24 -24.77
N ASP A 8 22.75 17.47 -25.14
CA ASP A 8 23.60 16.50 -25.86
C ASP A 8 24.45 15.66 -24.89
N ASN A 9 24.59 16.12 -23.64
CA ASN A 9 25.39 15.45 -22.63
C ASN A 9 24.73 15.60 -21.25
N VAL A 10 23.66 14.85 -21.03
CA VAL A 10 22.94 14.77 -19.75
C VAL A 10 23.85 14.07 -18.72
N ARG A 11 24.13 14.73 -17.59
CA ARG A 11 25.03 14.18 -16.56
C ARG A 11 24.31 13.86 -15.28
N THR A 12 23.55 14.80 -14.73
CA THR A 12 22.86 14.64 -13.46
C THR A 12 21.53 15.40 -13.46
N SER A 13 20.67 15.10 -12.51
CA SER A 13 19.64 16.00 -12.02
C SER A 13 20.19 16.80 -10.84
N LEU A 14 19.53 17.89 -10.46
CA LEU A 14 19.97 18.76 -9.38
C LEU A 14 18.92 18.83 -8.28
N PHE A 15 19.32 18.48 -7.06
CA PHE A 15 18.48 18.64 -5.88
C PHE A 15 18.85 19.95 -5.17
N PHE A 16 17.90 20.91 -5.13
CA PHE A 16 18.02 22.10 -4.31
C PHE A 16 17.74 21.74 -2.86
N ASN A 17 18.61 22.16 -1.97
CA ASN A 17 18.38 22.03 -0.54
C ASN A 17 17.14 22.84 -0.10
N TYR A 18 16.73 22.74 1.12
CA TYR A 18 15.43 23.17 1.66
C TYR A 18 15.18 24.69 1.70
N ASN A 19 16.20 25.50 1.45
CA ASN A 19 16.13 26.98 1.56
C ASN A 19 15.98 27.68 0.21
N TRP A 20 15.46 26.99 -0.80
CA TRP A 20 15.24 27.59 -2.11
C TRP A 20 14.14 28.68 -2.06
N ASN A 21 14.25 29.65 -2.96
CA ASN A 21 13.33 30.75 -3.09
C ASN A 21 13.22 31.20 -4.55
N ARG A 22 12.35 32.16 -4.85
CA ARG A 22 12.13 32.67 -6.22
C ARG A 22 13.40 33.16 -6.88
N GLY A 23 14.28 33.84 -6.14
CA GLY A 23 15.55 34.36 -6.66
C GLY A 23 16.52 33.27 -7.11
N GLN A 24 16.36 32.05 -6.63
CA GLN A 24 17.15 30.88 -7.03
C GLN A 24 16.44 30.05 -8.09
N LEU A 25 15.15 29.77 -7.91
CA LEU A 25 14.40 28.88 -8.81
C LEU A 25 14.25 29.48 -10.20
N THR A 26 13.75 30.71 -10.33
CA THR A 26 13.46 31.31 -11.64
C THR A 26 14.69 31.38 -12.54
N PRO A 27 15.86 31.84 -12.08
CA PRO A 27 17.07 31.82 -12.90
C PRO A 27 17.55 30.39 -13.22
N SER A 28 17.36 29.44 -12.30
CA SER A 28 17.80 28.07 -12.52
C SER A 28 16.94 27.37 -13.59
N VAL A 29 15.62 27.58 -13.56
CA VAL A 29 14.70 27.10 -14.61
C VAL A 29 15.11 27.68 -15.96
N ALA A 30 15.26 29.01 -16.07
CA ALA A 30 15.67 29.66 -17.31
C ALA A 30 17.06 29.17 -17.80
N TYR A 31 17.97 28.83 -16.89
CA TYR A 31 19.27 28.29 -17.26
C TYR A 31 19.19 26.84 -17.74
N ALA A 32 18.35 26.01 -17.12
CA ALA A 32 18.08 24.65 -17.59
C ALA A 32 17.54 24.68 -19.02
N GLU A 33 16.54 25.51 -19.29
CA GLU A 33 15.96 25.70 -20.63
C GLU A 33 17.00 26.18 -21.65
N LYS A 34 17.87 27.14 -21.26
CA LYS A 34 18.98 27.59 -22.11
C LYS A 34 19.98 26.48 -22.46
N LEU A 35 20.14 25.51 -21.59
CA LEU A 35 20.96 24.32 -21.83
C LEU A 35 20.23 23.23 -22.62
N GLY A 36 18.95 23.43 -22.96
CA GLY A 36 18.09 22.44 -23.60
C GLY A 36 17.73 21.27 -22.67
N ARG A 37 17.85 21.48 -21.34
CA ARG A 37 17.48 20.50 -20.31
C ARG A 37 16.04 20.74 -19.86
N ASP A 38 15.37 19.67 -19.48
CA ASP A 38 14.05 19.77 -18.86
C ASP A 38 14.17 20.38 -17.44
N PRO A 39 13.47 21.48 -17.13
CA PRO A 39 13.43 22.02 -15.78
C PRO A 39 12.95 21.04 -14.71
N LEU A 40 12.24 19.98 -15.08
CA LEU A 40 11.85 18.88 -14.19
C LEU A 40 13.05 18.05 -13.68
N ASP A 41 14.24 18.22 -14.27
CA ASP A 41 15.49 17.70 -13.72
C ASP A 41 16.00 18.49 -12.49
N LEU A 42 15.34 19.60 -12.14
CA LEU A 42 15.59 20.39 -10.94
C LEU A 42 14.57 19.99 -9.86
N TYR A 43 15.05 19.48 -8.73
CA TYR A 43 14.23 19.01 -7.62
C TYR A 43 14.25 20.02 -6.46
N CYS A 44 13.11 20.56 -6.12
CA CYS A 44 12.96 21.40 -4.92
C CYS A 44 12.87 20.53 -3.69
N GLY A 45 13.86 20.60 -2.81
CA GLY A 45 13.90 19.82 -1.57
C GLY A 45 12.87 20.30 -0.56
N VAL A 46 12.12 19.37 0.02
CA VAL A 46 11.23 19.59 1.15
C VAL A 46 11.71 18.77 2.32
N ASN A 47 12.03 19.43 3.44
CA ASN A 47 12.50 18.73 4.63
C ASN A 47 11.34 18.16 5.43
N MET A 48 11.13 16.86 5.28
CA MET A 48 10.12 16.11 6.02
C MET A 48 10.65 15.57 7.34
N GLN A 49 11.97 15.43 7.48
CA GLN A 49 12.63 14.79 8.62
C GLN A 49 12.56 15.61 9.90
N GLY A 50 12.54 16.93 9.78
CA GLY A 50 12.45 17.85 10.92
C GLY A 50 11.03 18.01 11.49
N GLY A 51 10.08 17.22 11.01
CA GLY A 51 8.69 17.28 11.45
C GLY A 51 7.82 18.25 10.70
N GLU A 52 8.40 19.06 9.82
CA GLU A 52 7.63 20.11 9.18
C GLU A 52 8.14 20.42 7.77
N PRO A 53 7.30 20.33 6.75
CA PRO A 53 7.52 21.06 5.53
C PRO A 53 7.40 22.58 5.74
N GLY A 54 7.50 23.05 6.97
CA GLY A 54 7.09 24.37 7.48
C GLY A 54 8.02 25.51 7.13
N GLY A 55 8.93 25.45 6.28
CA GLY A 55 9.69 26.58 5.75
C GLY A 55 9.51 26.72 4.25
N THR A 56 8.73 25.83 3.65
CA THR A 56 8.61 25.71 2.20
C THR A 56 7.75 26.83 1.62
N SER A 57 8.26 27.48 0.58
CA SER A 57 7.52 28.49 -0.18
C SER A 57 6.62 27.81 -1.22
N TRP A 58 5.58 27.12 -0.76
CA TRP A 58 4.69 26.30 -1.58
C TRP A 58 4.07 27.05 -2.76
N SER A 59 3.71 28.32 -2.57
CA SER A 59 3.09 29.17 -3.59
C SER A 59 3.97 29.44 -4.81
N LEU A 60 5.27 29.15 -4.72
CA LEU A 60 6.18 29.28 -5.86
C LEU A 60 6.11 28.10 -6.84
N LEU A 61 5.70 26.92 -6.37
CA LEU A 61 5.80 25.70 -7.15
C LEU A 61 4.86 25.65 -8.37
N PRO A 62 3.60 26.14 -8.33
CA PRO A 62 2.73 26.13 -9.50
C PRO A 62 3.25 26.92 -10.69
N ASP A 63 3.98 28.00 -10.42
CA ASP A 63 4.53 28.89 -11.46
C ASP A 63 5.87 28.40 -12.02
N GLN A 64 6.45 27.38 -11.41
CA GLN A 64 7.75 26.85 -11.78
C GLN A 64 7.59 25.40 -12.26
N ARG A 65 8.15 25.10 -13.42
CA ARG A 65 8.17 23.74 -13.94
C ARG A 65 9.36 22.97 -13.34
N VAL A 66 9.23 22.54 -12.08
CA VAL A 66 10.27 21.81 -11.34
C VAL A 66 9.70 20.59 -10.66
N SER A 67 10.55 19.64 -10.35
CA SER A 67 10.20 18.46 -9.54
C SER A 67 10.29 18.77 -8.05
N ILE A 68 9.69 17.94 -7.23
CA ILE A 68 9.72 18.03 -5.77
C ILE A 68 10.47 16.82 -5.22
N GLY A 69 11.43 17.05 -4.34
CA GLY A 69 12.18 16.03 -3.63
C GLY A 69 11.84 16.03 -2.14
N LEU A 70 11.19 14.97 -1.68
CA LEU A 70 10.83 14.82 -0.26
C LEU A 70 11.99 14.17 0.49
N TRP A 71 12.60 14.89 1.42
CA TRP A 71 13.68 14.38 2.25
C TRP A 71 13.17 13.89 3.60
N GLY A 72 13.43 12.62 3.92
CA GLY A 72 13.00 12.03 5.17
C GLY A 72 11.49 11.80 5.24
N ALA A 73 10.86 11.44 4.12
CA ALA A 73 9.42 11.18 4.01
C ALA A 73 8.93 10.04 4.94
N HIS A 74 9.86 9.25 5.50
CA HIS A 74 9.61 8.25 6.54
C HIS A 74 9.52 8.83 7.94
N SER A 75 9.66 10.16 8.10
CA SER A 75 9.87 10.77 9.40
C SER A 75 8.70 10.52 10.36
N TYR A 76 9.07 10.40 11.62
CA TYR A 76 8.17 10.18 12.74
C TYR A 76 7.00 11.17 12.77
N ASN A 77 7.30 12.44 12.52
CA ASN A 77 6.32 13.52 12.66
C ASN A 77 5.28 13.53 11.55
N MET A 78 5.61 13.04 10.33
CA MET A 78 4.64 12.98 9.24
C MET A 78 3.72 11.78 9.32
N PHE A 79 4.32 10.61 9.58
CA PHE A 79 3.59 9.35 9.47
C PHE A 79 3.34 8.68 10.82
N TRP A 80 3.99 9.17 11.89
CA TRP A 80 3.98 8.57 13.21
C TRP A 80 3.70 9.55 14.35
N GLU A 81 2.99 10.66 14.09
CA GLU A 81 2.74 11.72 15.07
C GLU A 81 2.28 11.22 16.43
N SER A 82 1.49 10.18 16.46
CA SER A 82 1.13 9.48 17.68
C SER A 82 1.08 7.97 17.44
N ARG A 83 1.96 7.22 18.08
CA ARG A 83 1.90 5.76 18.03
C ARG A 83 0.61 5.21 18.64
N ALA A 84 0.02 5.92 19.59
CA ALA A 84 -1.24 5.53 20.21
C ALA A 84 -2.43 5.62 19.23
N GLU A 85 -2.37 6.55 18.26
CA GLU A 85 -3.41 6.69 17.24
C GLU A 85 -3.33 5.62 16.15
N LEU A 86 -2.17 4.95 16.00
CA LEU A 86 -1.97 3.93 14.99
C LEU A 86 -2.65 2.60 15.34
N GLY A 87 -3.15 2.46 16.56
CA GLY A 87 -3.65 1.20 17.06
C GLY A 87 -2.54 0.17 17.32
N SER A 88 -2.91 -1.02 17.72
CA SER A 88 -1.99 -2.09 18.12
C SER A 88 -1.75 -3.12 17.03
N SER A 89 -2.73 -3.36 16.15
CA SER A 89 -2.56 -4.33 15.05
C SER A 89 -1.78 -3.75 13.88
N ASP A 90 -1.15 -4.62 13.11
CA ASP A 90 -0.43 -4.21 11.89
C ASP A 90 -1.38 -3.61 10.86
N GLU A 91 -2.62 -4.12 10.77
CA GLU A 91 -3.66 -3.61 9.88
C GLU A 91 -4.04 -2.18 10.22
N MET A 92 -4.23 -1.88 11.52
CA MET A 92 -4.52 -0.52 11.97
C MET A 92 -3.37 0.45 11.67
N LYS A 93 -2.13 0.01 11.90
CA LYS A 93 -0.93 0.80 11.56
C LYS A 93 -0.82 1.05 10.06
N GLN A 94 -1.00 0.01 9.25
CA GLN A 94 -0.97 0.11 7.79
C GLN A 94 -2.08 1.04 7.28
N PHE A 95 -3.29 0.87 7.78
CA PHE A 95 -4.42 1.74 7.44
C PHE A 95 -4.13 3.21 7.78
N ALA A 96 -3.68 3.48 9.02
CA ALA A 96 -3.37 4.83 9.45
C ALA A 96 -2.24 5.46 8.62
N TYR A 97 -1.20 4.69 8.30
CA TYR A 97 -0.12 5.13 7.43
C TYR A 97 -0.63 5.53 6.03
N LEU A 98 -1.40 4.67 5.40
CA LEU A 98 -1.97 4.94 4.07
C LEU A 98 -2.91 6.14 4.09
N ARG A 99 -3.76 6.25 5.11
CA ARG A 99 -4.68 7.37 5.26
C ARG A 99 -3.95 8.70 5.40
N ARG A 100 -2.87 8.74 6.15
CA ARG A 100 -2.01 9.92 6.28
C ARG A 100 -1.31 10.26 4.97
N THR A 101 -0.83 9.26 4.25
CA THR A 101 -0.24 9.42 2.93
C THR A 101 -1.25 10.02 1.94
N GLU A 102 -2.48 9.51 1.91
CA GLU A 102 -3.56 10.05 1.10
C GLU A 102 -3.86 11.52 1.45
N CYS A 103 -3.96 11.85 2.73
CA CYS A 103 -4.16 13.24 3.17
C CYS A 103 -2.99 14.13 2.78
N TYR A 104 -1.76 13.64 2.88
CA TYR A 104 -0.58 14.41 2.49
C TYR A 104 -0.57 14.73 0.99
N PHE A 105 -0.88 13.77 0.16
CA PHE A 105 -0.92 13.94 -1.29
C PHE A 105 -2.22 14.56 -1.79
N GLY A 106 -3.37 14.09 -1.34
CA GLY A 106 -4.69 14.50 -1.82
C GLY A 106 -5.25 15.77 -1.16
N GLY A 107 -4.61 16.26 -0.12
CA GLY A 107 -5.13 17.35 0.71
C GLY A 107 -5.87 16.84 1.96
N GLY A 108 -6.14 17.74 2.90
CA GLY A 108 -6.77 17.40 4.17
C GLY A 108 -8.16 16.76 4.05
N ASN A 109 -8.84 16.98 2.93
CA ASN A 109 -10.11 16.35 2.58
C ASN A 109 -9.94 15.07 1.73
N ARG A 110 -8.70 14.68 1.42
CA ARG A 110 -8.37 13.52 0.58
C ARG A 110 -8.89 13.60 -0.86
N ASN A 111 -9.22 14.78 -1.33
CA ASN A 111 -9.72 14.97 -2.68
C ASN A 111 -8.74 15.86 -3.47
N PRO A 112 -7.94 15.30 -4.40
CA PRO A 112 -6.89 16.02 -5.12
C PRO A 112 -7.42 17.07 -6.08
N VAL A 113 -8.70 17.13 -6.35
CA VAL A 113 -9.33 18.11 -7.26
C VAL A 113 -10.09 19.21 -6.53
N ILE A 114 -10.32 19.05 -5.22
CA ILE A 114 -10.99 20.03 -4.34
C ILE A 114 -10.07 20.28 -3.14
N THR A 115 -8.88 20.81 -3.42
CA THR A 115 -7.91 21.09 -2.36
C THR A 115 -8.09 22.51 -1.81
N PRO A 116 -7.78 22.75 -0.54
CA PRO A 116 -7.65 24.11 0.00
C PRO A 116 -6.64 24.93 -0.78
N SER A 117 -6.73 26.25 -0.66
CA SER A 117 -5.75 27.18 -1.28
C SER A 117 -4.34 26.92 -0.76
N ILE A 118 -3.36 27.03 -1.65
CA ILE A 118 -1.95 26.88 -1.29
C ILE A 118 -1.54 28.01 -0.35
N VAL A 119 -0.96 27.65 0.79
CA VAL A 119 -0.44 28.58 1.80
C VAL A 119 1.03 28.27 2.04
N ASP A 120 1.87 29.32 1.93
CA ASP A 120 3.29 29.23 2.25
C ASP A 120 3.51 28.87 3.73
N LYS A 121 4.59 28.15 3.99
CA LYS A 121 4.99 27.72 5.33
C LYS A 121 3.90 26.97 6.09
N HIS A 122 2.98 26.36 5.34
CA HIS A 122 1.94 25.55 5.94
C HIS A 122 2.54 24.23 6.42
N GLN A 123 2.33 23.95 7.68
CA GLN A 123 2.74 22.70 8.29
C GLN A 123 1.69 21.63 8.03
N TYR A 124 2.14 20.47 7.56
CA TYR A 124 1.29 19.30 7.51
C TYR A 124 1.22 18.68 8.90
N THR A 125 0.00 18.63 9.44
CA THR A 125 -0.36 17.72 10.51
C THR A 125 -1.34 16.70 9.97
N ALA A 126 -1.32 15.48 10.48
CA ALA A 126 -2.24 14.44 10.02
C ALA A 126 -3.69 14.95 10.13
N TYR A 127 -4.45 14.70 9.06
CA TYR A 127 -5.87 15.10 8.99
C TYR A 127 -6.16 16.60 9.12
N ASN A 128 -5.17 17.46 8.92
CA ASN A 128 -5.42 18.90 8.91
C ASN A 128 -6.30 19.28 7.69
N PRO A 129 -7.54 19.74 7.91
CA PRO A 129 -8.48 20.01 6.82
C PRO A 129 -8.05 21.20 5.94
N THR A 130 -7.14 22.05 6.41
CA THR A 130 -6.64 23.20 5.66
C THR A 130 -5.39 22.88 4.85
N TRP A 131 -4.83 21.68 4.98
CA TRP A 131 -3.69 21.24 4.19
C TRP A 131 -4.07 21.12 2.72
N HIS A 132 -3.35 21.82 1.85
CA HIS A 132 -3.64 21.90 0.42
C HIS A 132 -3.30 20.61 -0.37
N GLY A 133 -2.47 19.73 0.19
CA GLY A 133 -1.99 18.52 -0.48
C GLY A 133 -0.93 18.77 -1.54
N MET A 134 -0.11 17.76 -1.78
CA MET A 134 0.93 17.81 -2.82
C MET A 134 0.32 17.84 -4.23
N ALA A 135 -0.86 17.25 -4.42
CA ALA A 135 -1.57 17.25 -5.69
C ALA A 135 -1.93 18.64 -6.20
N ALA A 136 -1.97 19.65 -5.31
CA ALA A 136 -2.26 21.04 -5.67
C ALA A 136 -1.24 21.65 -6.66
N PHE A 137 0.00 21.15 -6.68
CA PHE A 137 1.05 21.63 -7.59
C PHE A 137 1.71 20.52 -8.41
N MET A 138 1.22 19.33 -8.34
CA MET A 138 1.69 18.25 -9.20
C MET A 138 1.00 18.29 -10.55
N THR A 139 1.79 18.18 -11.61
CA THR A 139 1.25 18.07 -12.95
C THR A 139 0.62 16.70 -13.17
N ALA A 140 -0.19 16.56 -14.21
CA ALA A 140 -0.67 15.26 -14.67
C ALA A 140 0.46 14.37 -15.25
N ARG A 141 1.70 14.86 -15.29
CA ARG A 141 2.86 14.06 -15.67
C ARG A 141 3.09 13.01 -14.61
N SER A 142 2.72 11.82 -14.98
CA SER A 142 2.88 10.63 -14.17
C SER A 142 4.20 9.94 -14.54
N PRO A 143 4.82 9.17 -13.64
CA PRO A 143 5.82 8.18 -14.04
C PRO A 143 5.28 7.18 -15.07
N LEU A 144 4.00 7.19 -15.32
CA LEU A 144 3.29 6.41 -16.32
C LEU A 144 3.24 7.09 -17.71
N SER A 145 4.11 8.03 -18.02
CA SER A 145 4.14 8.73 -19.31
C SER A 145 5.22 8.23 -20.27
N TRP A 146 5.68 7.01 -20.14
CA TRP A 146 6.68 6.40 -21.00
C TRP A 146 6.06 5.66 -22.22
N ASP A 147 6.90 5.16 -23.10
CA ASP A 147 6.45 4.36 -24.23
C ASP A 147 6.08 2.94 -23.78
N LEU A 148 4.80 2.60 -23.90
CA LEU A 148 4.28 1.27 -23.60
C LEU A 148 4.87 0.15 -24.46
N ALA A 149 5.54 0.47 -25.58
CA ALA A 149 6.23 -0.53 -26.39
C ALA A 149 7.46 -1.10 -25.68
N GLU A 150 8.10 -0.30 -24.83
CA GLU A 150 9.29 -0.72 -24.08
C GLU A 150 8.89 -1.23 -22.68
N GLU A 151 7.96 -0.56 -22.03
CA GLU A 151 7.54 -0.91 -20.68
C GLU A 151 6.02 -0.81 -20.53
N PRO A 152 5.30 -1.90 -20.23
CA PRO A 152 3.86 -1.87 -20.03
C PRO A 152 3.51 -1.18 -18.71
N PHE A 153 2.29 -0.68 -18.62
CA PHE A 153 1.74 -0.31 -17.33
C PHE A 153 1.02 -1.49 -16.71
N ILE A 154 1.49 -1.92 -15.55
CA ILE A 154 0.86 -3.02 -14.80
C ILE A 154 0.80 -2.63 -13.33
N THR A 155 -0.38 -2.72 -12.73
CA THR A 155 -0.57 -2.63 -11.28
C THR A 155 -1.50 -3.74 -10.80
N TYR A 156 -1.11 -4.38 -9.73
CA TYR A 156 -1.93 -5.31 -8.96
C TYR A 156 -2.43 -4.66 -7.67
N PHE A 157 -2.24 -3.35 -7.52
CA PHE A 157 -2.52 -2.61 -6.30
C PHE A 157 -1.72 -3.13 -5.09
N ASN A 158 -0.52 -3.64 -5.36
CA ASN A 158 0.35 -4.23 -4.36
C ASN A 158 1.14 -3.16 -3.60
N LEU A 159 1.05 -3.18 -2.28
CA LEU A 159 1.77 -2.25 -1.39
C LEU A 159 3.26 -2.58 -1.23
N GLY A 160 3.73 -3.70 -1.77
CA GLY A 160 5.09 -4.20 -1.51
C GLY A 160 5.25 -4.84 -0.14
N ASN A 161 4.15 -5.22 0.48
CA ASN A 161 4.13 -5.94 1.76
C ASN A 161 2.86 -6.78 1.89
N GLY A 162 2.86 -7.69 2.85
CA GLY A 162 1.68 -8.51 3.15
C GLY A 162 1.94 -9.57 4.20
N LYS A 163 0.89 -10.21 4.64
CA LYS A 163 0.92 -11.36 5.55
C LYS A 163 1.00 -12.69 4.81
N PHE A 164 0.97 -12.63 3.49
CA PHE A 164 1.02 -13.77 2.58
C PHE A 164 1.52 -13.29 1.21
N PHE A 165 1.88 -14.23 0.36
CA PHE A 165 2.19 -13.95 -1.04
C PHE A 165 1.30 -14.79 -1.96
N ASN A 166 0.52 -14.10 -2.81
CA ASN A 166 -0.26 -14.73 -3.87
C ASN A 166 0.44 -14.52 -5.23
N LEU A 167 0.31 -15.50 -6.10
CA LEU A 167 0.67 -15.40 -7.50
C LEU A 167 -0.47 -15.93 -8.35
N ASN A 168 -0.95 -15.10 -9.27
CA ASN A 168 -2.07 -15.42 -10.16
C ASN A 168 -3.35 -15.85 -9.39
N GLY A 169 -3.63 -15.17 -8.29
CA GLY A 169 -4.78 -15.45 -7.44
C GLY A 169 -4.63 -16.65 -6.50
N GLU A 170 -3.52 -17.37 -6.57
CA GLU A 170 -3.24 -18.53 -5.72
C GLU A 170 -2.30 -18.20 -4.57
N ARG A 171 -2.61 -18.67 -3.37
CA ARG A 171 -1.74 -18.55 -2.19
C ARG A 171 -0.49 -19.41 -2.37
N LYS A 172 0.69 -18.78 -2.42
CA LYS A 172 1.98 -19.48 -2.51
C LYS A 172 2.66 -19.61 -1.16
N THR A 173 2.54 -18.62 -0.31
CA THR A 173 2.97 -18.69 1.10
C THR A 173 2.09 -17.84 1.99
N SER A 174 1.95 -18.23 3.26
CA SER A 174 1.32 -17.44 4.32
C SER A 174 2.33 -16.76 5.22
N THR A 175 3.58 -16.69 4.78
CA THR A 175 4.66 -16.00 5.48
C THR A 175 4.58 -14.49 5.23
N PRO A 176 4.65 -13.65 6.27
CA PRO A 176 4.76 -12.20 6.12
C PRO A 176 6.00 -11.82 5.30
N TRP A 177 5.86 -10.80 4.48
CA TRP A 177 6.94 -10.29 3.65
C TRP A 177 6.83 -8.78 3.44
N TYR A 178 7.93 -8.12 3.12
CA TYR A 178 7.93 -6.75 2.65
C TYR A 178 9.10 -6.48 1.71
N ASN A 179 8.87 -5.69 0.67
CA ASN A 179 9.87 -5.11 -0.19
C ASN A 179 9.29 -3.87 -0.86
N VAL A 180 9.70 -2.68 -0.42
CA VAL A 180 9.19 -1.41 -0.96
C VAL A 180 9.47 -1.28 -2.47
N GLY A 181 10.56 -1.89 -2.97
CA GLY A 181 10.85 -1.91 -4.40
C GLY A 181 9.79 -2.64 -5.24
N MET A 182 8.94 -3.44 -4.61
CA MET A 182 7.84 -4.16 -5.25
C MET A 182 6.49 -3.46 -5.10
N GLN A 183 6.45 -2.25 -4.56
CA GLN A 183 5.22 -1.47 -4.53
C GLN A 183 4.83 -1.10 -5.95
N ASP A 184 3.58 -1.39 -6.29
CA ASP A 184 3.00 -0.98 -7.56
C ASP A 184 2.70 0.52 -7.62
N TYR A 185 2.36 1.02 -8.80
CA TYR A 185 1.75 2.34 -8.95
C TYR A 185 0.36 2.32 -8.33
N LEU A 186 0.21 3.06 -7.23
CA LEU A 186 -1.01 3.10 -6.45
C LEU A 186 -1.81 4.37 -6.76
N PRO A 187 -3.14 4.32 -6.78
CA PRO A 187 -3.97 5.50 -7.01
C PRO A 187 -4.10 6.37 -5.75
N THR A 188 -2.99 6.66 -5.04
CA THR A 188 -3.02 7.27 -3.71
C THR A 188 -3.17 8.78 -3.72
N TRP A 189 -2.71 9.46 -4.75
CA TRP A 189 -2.73 10.93 -4.80
C TRP A 189 -3.54 11.50 -5.95
N HIS A 190 -3.92 10.66 -6.89
CA HIS A 190 -4.73 11.06 -8.03
C HIS A 190 -6.15 10.54 -7.95
N PHE A 191 -6.44 9.54 -7.11
CA PHE A 191 -7.78 8.99 -7.07
C PHE A 191 -8.75 9.90 -6.32
N TRP A 192 -9.97 9.96 -6.82
CA TRP A 192 -11.09 10.63 -6.16
C TRP A 192 -12.42 10.05 -6.61
N PHE A 193 -13.43 10.28 -5.80
CA PHE A 193 -14.80 9.92 -6.10
C PHE A 193 -15.60 11.13 -6.58
N ALA A 194 -16.45 10.93 -7.58
CA ALA A 194 -17.39 11.94 -8.06
C ALA A 194 -18.61 11.30 -8.72
N ASN A 195 -19.78 11.99 -8.71
CA ASN A 195 -21.00 11.51 -9.34
C ASN A 195 -20.96 11.59 -10.87
N LYS A 196 -19.98 12.23 -11.44
CA LYS A 196 -19.78 12.33 -12.90
C LYS A 196 -18.30 12.30 -13.25
N LEU A 197 -18.01 11.92 -14.48
CA LEU A 197 -16.67 11.94 -15.01
C LEU A 197 -16.10 13.36 -14.91
N LEU A 198 -14.85 13.48 -14.47
CA LEU A 198 -14.21 14.77 -14.23
C LEU A 198 -14.94 15.68 -13.22
N GLY A 199 -15.75 15.13 -12.31
CA GLY A 199 -16.33 15.92 -11.24
C GLY A 199 -15.23 16.61 -10.42
N ARG A 200 -15.20 17.95 -10.43
CA ARG A 200 -14.13 18.78 -9.85
C ARG A 200 -14.60 19.81 -8.85
N THR A 201 -15.89 19.82 -8.55
CA THR A 201 -16.48 20.76 -7.59
C THR A 201 -17.00 20.03 -6.36
N ALA A 202 -17.15 20.73 -5.26
CA ALA A 202 -17.73 20.16 -4.05
C ALA A 202 -19.12 19.57 -4.28
N ALA A 203 -19.89 20.13 -5.23
CA ALA A 203 -21.21 19.61 -5.60
C ALA A 203 -21.16 18.26 -6.37
N ASP A 204 -20.02 17.91 -6.93
CA ASP A 204 -19.82 16.66 -7.66
C ASP A 204 -19.35 15.52 -6.76
N VAL A 205 -18.99 15.80 -5.51
CA VAL A 205 -18.56 14.79 -4.54
C VAL A 205 -19.79 14.27 -3.79
N PRO A 206 -20.08 12.98 -3.82
CA PRO A 206 -21.19 12.41 -3.08
C PRO A 206 -21.02 12.65 -1.57
N ALA A 207 -22.11 13.00 -0.89
CA ALA A 207 -22.09 13.11 0.56
C ALA A 207 -21.98 11.73 1.23
N GLU A 208 -22.59 10.73 0.59
CA GLU A 208 -22.52 9.31 0.94
C GLU A 208 -22.32 8.53 -0.36
N GLY A 209 -21.64 7.39 -0.30
CA GLY A 209 -21.39 6.60 -1.51
C GLY A 209 -20.35 5.50 -1.25
N LEU A 210 -19.42 5.38 -2.18
CA LEU A 210 -18.35 4.39 -2.11
C LEU A 210 -17.15 4.91 -1.32
N ASP A 211 -16.43 4.00 -0.69
CA ASP A 211 -15.09 4.22 -0.15
C ASP A 211 -14.11 3.22 -0.75
N ALA A 212 -12.82 3.57 -0.73
CA ALA A 212 -11.75 2.71 -1.21
C ALA A 212 -10.60 2.69 -0.20
N GLN A 213 -10.07 1.49 0.04
CA GLN A 213 -8.92 1.31 0.92
C GLN A 213 -8.08 0.11 0.50
N PHE A 214 -6.78 0.16 0.81
CA PHE A 214 -5.92 -1.01 0.65
C PHE A 214 -6.11 -1.97 1.81
N VAL A 215 -6.24 -3.25 1.48
CA VAL A 215 -6.45 -4.32 2.47
C VAL A 215 -5.48 -5.49 2.23
N TRP A 216 -5.29 -6.31 3.28
CA TRP A 216 -4.54 -7.57 3.26
C TRP A 216 -5.43 -8.81 3.31
N ASP A 217 -6.71 -8.66 2.91
CA ASP A 217 -7.70 -9.76 2.99
C ASP A 217 -7.42 -10.81 1.92
N ASP A 218 -7.19 -10.35 0.68
CA ASP A 218 -6.82 -11.18 -0.47
C ASP A 218 -6.04 -10.33 -1.49
N ALA A 219 -5.43 -10.96 -2.48
CA ALA A 219 -4.73 -10.32 -3.58
C ALA A 219 -4.65 -11.24 -4.80
N TYR A 220 -4.62 -10.67 -6.01
CA TYR A 220 -4.29 -11.44 -7.21
C TYR A 220 -2.78 -11.69 -7.31
N PHE A 221 -1.99 -10.67 -6.97
CA PHE A 221 -0.52 -10.73 -6.90
C PHE A 221 -0.04 -10.03 -5.64
N GLY A 222 1.00 -10.58 -5.01
CA GLY A 222 1.56 -10.01 -3.79
C GLY A 222 0.70 -10.27 -2.55
N GLY A 223 0.51 -9.28 -1.71
CA GLY A 223 -0.13 -9.44 -0.40
C GLY A 223 -1.22 -8.42 -0.09
N SER A 224 -1.59 -7.57 -1.04
CA SER A 224 -2.59 -6.51 -0.83
C SER A 224 -3.39 -6.22 -2.08
N THR A 225 -4.53 -5.56 -1.90
CA THR A 225 -5.41 -5.13 -2.98
C THR A 225 -6.12 -3.83 -2.61
N LEU A 226 -6.65 -3.11 -3.61
CA LEU A 226 -7.56 -1.99 -3.39
C LEU A 226 -8.99 -2.52 -3.31
N LYS A 227 -9.61 -2.35 -2.15
CA LYS A 227 -10.99 -2.74 -1.87
C LYS A 227 -11.91 -1.53 -1.98
N ILE A 228 -13.01 -1.68 -2.71
CA ILE A 228 -14.05 -0.68 -2.87
C ILE A 228 -15.31 -1.20 -2.21
N SER A 229 -15.96 -0.38 -1.38
CA SER A 229 -17.16 -0.79 -0.65
C SER A 229 -18.19 0.34 -0.57
N GLY A 230 -19.46 -0.03 -0.46
CA GLY A 230 -20.55 0.92 -0.24
C GLY A 230 -21.74 0.77 -1.18
N THR A 231 -22.60 1.80 -1.19
CA THR A 231 -23.83 1.87 -1.98
C THR A 231 -23.91 3.21 -2.68
N THR A 232 -24.21 3.20 -3.97
CA THR A 232 -24.38 4.43 -4.76
C THR A 232 -25.30 4.22 -5.96
N ALA A 233 -26.01 5.26 -6.38
CA ALA A 233 -26.77 5.21 -7.62
C ALA A 233 -25.84 5.34 -8.86
N ASN A 234 -24.85 6.24 -8.78
CA ASN A 234 -23.83 6.43 -9.82
C ASN A 234 -22.63 7.18 -9.24
N GLU A 235 -21.47 6.58 -9.32
CA GLU A 235 -20.24 7.18 -8.81
C GLU A 235 -19.04 6.70 -9.63
N TYR A 236 -18.12 7.62 -9.92
CA TYR A 236 -16.86 7.34 -10.56
C TYR A 236 -15.74 7.29 -9.52
N LEU A 237 -15.01 6.21 -9.49
CA LEU A 237 -13.70 6.15 -8.86
C LEU A 237 -12.64 6.44 -9.92
N HIS A 238 -12.08 7.64 -9.91
CA HIS A 238 -10.98 8.02 -10.80
C HIS A 238 -9.69 7.45 -10.23
N LEU A 239 -9.14 6.41 -10.89
CA LEU A 239 -7.96 5.70 -10.38
C LEU A 239 -6.67 6.43 -10.72
N PHE A 240 -6.48 6.79 -11.98
CA PHE A 240 -5.23 7.37 -12.45
C PHE A 240 -5.47 8.55 -13.38
N LYS A 241 -4.70 9.62 -13.15
CA LYS A 241 -4.36 10.57 -14.20
C LYS A 241 -3.03 10.13 -14.81
N THR A 242 -2.95 10.09 -16.14
CA THR A 242 -1.80 9.51 -16.81
C THR A 242 -1.51 10.19 -18.14
N LYS A 243 -0.50 9.73 -18.86
CA LYS A 243 -0.11 10.23 -20.16
C LYS A 243 0.49 9.11 -21.02
N TYR A 244 -0.37 8.24 -21.54
CA TYR A 244 0.03 7.15 -22.43
C TYR A 244 -0.40 7.37 -23.87
N ALA A 245 0.51 7.21 -24.81
CA ALA A 245 0.17 7.13 -26.22
C ALA A 245 -0.35 5.72 -26.54
N LEU A 246 -1.67 5.57 -26.58
CA LEU A 246 -2.32 4.30 -26.95
C LEU A 246 -2.25 4.06 -28.45
N LYS A 247 -2.15 2.78 -28.83
CA LYS A 247 -2.19 2.31 -30.22
C LYS A 247 -3.24 1.22 -30.36
N LYS A 248 -3.82 1.13 -31.54
CA LYS A 248 -4.68 0.02 -31.90
C LYS A 248 -3.94 -1.31 -31.66
N GLY A 249 -4.58 -2.22 -30.95
CA GLY A 249 -4.03 -3.51 -30.61
C GLY A 249 -3.40 -3.59 -29.21
N ASP A 250 -3.23 -2.46 -28.50
CA ASP A 250 -2.86 -2.49 -27.08
C ASP A 250 -3.93 -3.26 -26.30
N VAL A 251 -3.49 -4.07 -25.35
CA VAL A 251 -4.36 -4.94 -24.55
C VAL A 251 -4.51 -4.37 -23.15
N ILE A 252 -5.75 -4.09 -22.77
CA ILE A 252 -6.11 -3.63 -21.43
C ILE A 252 -6.72 -4.81 -20.68
N THR A 253 -6.22 -5.07 -19.48
CA THR A 253 -6.78 -6.11 -18.59
C THR A 253 -7.25 -5.48 -17.28
N VAL A 254 -8.45 -5.87 -16.86
CA VAL A 254 -8.96 -5.60 -15.51
C VAL A 254 -9.27 -6.92 -14.83
N ARG A 255 -8.78 -7.10 -13.61
CA ARG A 255 -9.20 -8.19 -12.73
C ARG A 255 -9.84 -7.63 -11.49
N TYR A 256 -10.94 -8.23 -11.11
CA TYR A 256 -11.64 -7.87 -9.88
C TYR A 256 -12.30 -9.11 -9.26
N LYS A 257 -12.64 -8.99 -8.01
CA LYS A 257 -13.41 -9.98 -7.27
C LYS A 257 -14.52 -9.27 -6.54
N LEU A 258 -15.77 -9.59 -6.87
CA LEU A 258 -16.95 -9.08 -6.18
C LEU A 258 -17.33 -10.08 -5.09
N ASN A 259 -17.02 -9.76 -3.85
CA ASN A 259 -17.29 -10.61 -2.70
C ASN A 259 -18.77 -10.54 -2.30
N GLU A 260 -19.33 -9.32 -2.24
CA GLU A 260 -20.71 -9.08 -1.83
C GLU A 260 -21.36 -7.99 -2.69
N GLY A 261 -22.68 -7.96 -2.67
CA GLY A 261 -23.49 -6.93 -3.31
C GLY A 261 -23.62 -7.09 -4.82
N ALA A 262 -24.03 -6.00 -5.47
CA ALA A 262 -24.21 -5.93 -6.91
C ALA A 262 -23.94 -4.54 -7.43
N THR A 263 -23.43 -4.44 -8.65
CA THR A 263 -23.23 -3.18 -9.36
C THR A 263 -23.20 -3.39 -10.86
N ASP A 264 -23.62 -2.41 -11.62
CA ASP A 264 -23.23 -2.27 -13.02
C ASP A 264 -21.91 -1.53 -13.05
N LEU A 265 -20.86 -2.16 -13.57
CA LEU A 265 -19.49 -1.65 -13.51
C LEU A 265 -18.93 -1.43 -14.91
N ASP A 266 -18.41 -0.23 -15.15
CA ASP A 266 -17.65 0.08 -16.38
C ASP A 266 -16.21 0.52 -16.03
N LEU A 267 -15.26 0.09 -16.84
CA LEU A 267 -13.97 0.77 -16.99
C LEU A 267 -14.18 1.96 -17.94
N VAL A 268 -13.75 3.15 -17.55
CA VAL A 268 -13.88 4.36 -18.34
C VAL A 268 -12.52 4.97 -18.60
N LEU A 269 -12.21 5.15 -19.88
CA LEU A 269 -10.96 5.75 -20.36
C LEU A 269 -11.24 7.08 -21.05
N SER A 270 -10.46 8.11 -20.75
CA SER A 270 -10.58 9.42 -21.37
C SER A 270 -9.27 9.84 -22.02
N ALA A 271 -9.37 10.46 -23.19
CA ALA A 271 -8.22 10.98 -23.91
C ALA A 271 -7.86 12.40 -23.46
N GLU A 272 -6.59 12.77 -23.62
CA GLU A 272 -6.07 14.12 -23.37
C GLU A 272 -6.85 15.16 -24.22
N GLY A 273 -7.28 16.24 -23.58
CA GLY A 273 -8.10 17.27 -24.19
C GLY A 273 -9.59 16.91 -24.35
N SER A 274 -10.01 15.75 -23.89
CA SER A 274 -11.40 15.28 -23.90
C SER A 274 -11.70 14.45 -22.65
N GLU A 275 -11.14 14.85 -21.51
CA GLU A 275 -11.19 14.10 -20.26
C GLU A 275 -12.61 13.99 -19.70
N ASP A 276 -13.52 14.88 -20.10
CA ASP A 276 -14.95 14.86 -19.77
C ASP A 276 -15.75 13.87 -20.62
N LYS A 277 -15.12 13.26 -21.65
CA LYS A 277 -15.72 12.30 -22.60
C LYS A 277 -15.02 10.97 -22.51
N GLY A 278 -15.55 10.09 -21.69
CA GLY A 278 -14.97 8.75 -21.53
C GLY A 278 -15.55 7.75 -22.52
N VAL A 279 -14.72 6.79 -22.95
CA VAL A 279 -15.16 5.54 -23.57
C VAL A 279 -15.31 4.49 -22.50
N ALA A 280 -16.52 3.93 -22.38
CA ALA A 280 -16.86 2.94 -21.37
C ALA A 280 -16.70 1.51 -21.92
N TYR A 281 -16.01 0.68 -21.16
CA TYR A 281 -15.89 -0.76 -21.38
C TYR A 281 -16.64 -1.49 -20.26
N ASN A 282 -17.73 -2.16 -20.61
CA ASN A 282 -18.57 -2.79 -19.60
C ASN A 282 -17.92 -4.03 -18.99
N LEU A 283 -17.69 -4.02 -17.68
CA LEU A 283 -17.08 -5.12 -16.96
C LEU A 283 -18.10 -6.18 -16.50
N CYS A 284 -19.38 -5.84 -16.43
CA CYS A 284 -20.42 -6.76 -15.93
C CYS A 284 -21.18 -7.49 -17.01
N LYS A 285 -21.27 -6.95 -18.23
CA LYS A 285 -22.09 -7.49 -19.32
C LYS A 285 -21.28 -8.27 -20.37
N THR A 286 -19.99 -8.06 -20.48
CA THR A 286 -19.12 -8.83 -21.37
C THR A 286 -18.89 -10.23 -20.82
N GLU A 287 -18.54 -11.16 -21.67
CA GLU A 287 -18.21 -12.52 -21.27
C GLU A 287 -17.11 -12.52 -20.20
N ARG A 288 -17.47 -12.90 -18.99
CA ARG A 288 -16.54 -12.93 -17.86
C ARG A 288 -15.79 -14.25 -17.92
N VAL A 289 -14.47 -14.17 -17.99
CA VAL A 289 -13.64 -15.34 -17.78
C VAL A 289 -13.40 -15.45 -16.28
N ALA A 290 -14.03 -16.43 -15.64
CA ALA A 290 -13.70 -16.80 -14.27
C ALA A 290 -12.23 -17.23 -14.22
N ASP A 291 -11.48 -16.64 -13.31
CA ASP A 291 -10.08 -16.99 -13.05
C ASP A 291 -10.00 -17.73 -11.69
N VAL A 292 -8.82 -17.96 -11.19
CA VAL A 292 -8.57 -18.68 -9.94
C VAL A 292 -9.21 -17.95 -8.75
N ASN A 293 -9.83 -18.71 -7.84
CA ASN A 293 -10.38 -18.21 -6.57
C ASN A 293 -11.36 -17.04 -6.71
N ASP A 294 -12.31 -17.16 -7.63
CA ASP A 294 -13.40 -16.21 -7.91
C ASP A 294 -12.95 -14.85 -8.47
N TRP A 295 -11.68 -14.71 -8.82
CA TRP A 295 -11.25 -13.55 -9.60
C TRP A 295 -11.88 -13.58 -11.00
N VAL A 296 -12.32 -12.41 -11.46
CA VAL A 296 -12.88 -12.24 -12.81
C VAL A 296 -11.89 -11.44 -13.64
N LYS A 297 -11.53 -11.98 -14.82
CA LYS A 297 -10.70 -11.31 -15.81
C LYS A 297 -11.54 -10.74 -16.93
N GLN A 298 -11.30 -9.48 -17.25
CA GLN A 298 -11.82 -8.84 -18.46
C GLN A 298 -10.65 -8.28 -19.26
N THR A 299 -10.69 -8.52 -20.57
CA THR A 299 -9.64 -8.07 -21.48
C THR A 299 -10.27 -7.30 -22.65
N PHE A 300 -9.72 -6.13 -22.92
CA PHE A 300 -10.16 -5.25 -23.99
C PHE A 300 -8.99 -4.95 -24.92
N THR A 301 -9.23 -4.96 -26.22
CA THR A 301 -8.24 -4.52 -27.21
C THR A 301 -8.57 -3.09 -27.63
N VAL A 302 -7.58 -2.22 -27.58
CA VAL A 302 -7.72 -0.83 -28.01
C VAL A 302 -8.05 -0.80 -29.50
N GLY A 303 -9.20 -0.21 -29.80
CA GLY A 303 -9.70 -0.03 -31.18
C GLY A 303 -9.26 1.30 -31.78
N SER A 304 -9.88 1.63 -32.96
CA SER A 304 -9.62 2.87 -33.67
C SER A 304 -9.98 4.14 -32.88
N ASP A 305 -10.86 4.04 -31.89
CA ASP A 305 -11.30 5.20 -31.09
C ASP A 305 -10.18 5.81 -30.25
N PHE A 306 -9.18 5.01 -29.88
CA PHE A 306 -8.02 5.45 -29.10
C PHE A 306 -6.69 5.39 -29.87
N ASP A 307 -6.69 4.91 -31.11
CA ASP A 307 -5.45 4.82 -31.90
C ASP A 307 -4.79 6.18 -32.07
N GLY A 308 -3.55 6.30 -31.63
CA GLY A 308 -2.77 7.54 -31.67
C GLY A 308 -3.21 8.61 -30.68
N LYS A 309 -4.15 8.33 -29.76
CA LYS A 309 -4.55 9.26 -28.70
C LYS A 309 -3.75 9.00 -27.43
N THR A 310 -3.53 10.08 -26.69
CA THR A 310 -2.94 10.01 -25.34
C THR A 310 -4.05 9.72 -24.32
N LEU A 311 -3.93 8.61 -23.60
CA LEU A 311 -4.78 8.33 -22.46
C LEU A 311 -4.44 9.30 -21.32
N ALA A 312 -5.44 9.98 -20.78
CA ALA A 312 -5.27 10.96 -19.73
C ALA A 312 -5.92 10.56 -18.40
N LEU A 313 -6.97 9.73 -18.45
CA LEU A 313 -7.73 9.37 -17.26
C LEU A 313 -8.20 7.92 -17.33
N VAL A 314 -8.05 7.21 -16.23
CA VAL A 314 -8.60 5.87 -15.98
C VAL A 314 -9.55 5.94 -14.79
N ALA A 315 -10.78 5.52 -14.99
CA ALA A 315 -11.79 5.49 -13.93
C ALA A 315 -12.62 4.20 -13.97
N LEU A 316 -13.19 3.85 -12.83
CA LEU A 316 -14.27 2.87 -12.72
C LEU A 316 -15.58 3.60 -12.47
N ASN A 317 -16.61 3.29 -13.22
CA ASN A 317 -17.96 3.81 -12.98
C ASN A 317 -18.85 2.74 -12.38
N PHE A 318 -19.28 2.98 -11.15
CA PHE A 318 -20.21 2.15 -10.40
C PHE A 318 -21.63 2.71 -10.56
N LYS A 319 -22.52 1.90 -11.11
CA LYS A 319 -23.94 2.26 -11.29
C LYS A 319 -24.81 1.26 -10.57
N ASN A 320 -25.87 1.75 -9.94
CA ASN A 320 -26.81 0.90 -9.18
C ASN A 320 -26.11 0.00 -8.15
N ALA A 321 -25.01 0.49 -7.57
CA ALA A 321 -24.22 -0.26 -6.59
C ALA A 321 -25.01 -0.40 -5.28
N LYS A 322 -25.10 -1.64 -4.78
CA LYS A 322 -25.80 -2.01 -3.55
C LYS A 322 -24.91 -2.87 -2.69
N ASN A 323 -24.50 -2.36 -1.55
CA ASN A 323 -23.67 -3.07 -0.57
C ASN A 323 -22.47 -3.76 -1.23
N VAL A 324 -21.79 -3.04 -2.11
CA VAL A 324 -20.66 -3.56 -2.86
C VAL A 324 -19.49 -3.81 -1.92
N ASP A 325 -18.86 -4.96 -2.05
CA ASP A 325 -17.54 -5.33 -1.57
C ASP A 325 -16.77 -5.89 -2.75
N LEU A 326 -15.90 -5.07 -3.36
CA LEU A 326 -15.17 -5.40 -4.57
C LEU A 326 -13.68 -5.16 -4.37
N MET A 327 -12.87 -6.12 -4.75
CA MET A 327 -11.40 -6.04 -4.75
C MET A 327 -10.87 -5.89 -6.18
N LEU A 328 -9.90 -5.00 -6.39
CA LEU A 328 -9.19 -4.83 -7.64
C LEU A 328 -7.88 -5.62 -7.63
N GLY A 329 -7.77 -6.63 -8.47
CA GLY A 329 -6.60 -7.49 -8.55
C GLY A 329 -5.59 -7.13 -9.63
N GLU A 330 -6.01 -6.44 -10.69
CA GLU A 330 -5.13 -5.97 -11.77
C GLU A 330 -5.78 -4.84 -12.56
N PHE A 331 -5.00 -3.85 -12.92
CA PHE A 331 -5.23 -3.01 -14.09
C PHE A 331 -3.93 -2.95 -14.89
N SER A 332 -3.99 -3.31 -16.16
CA SER A 332 -2.80 -3.29 -17.01
C SER A 332 -3.08 -2.83 -18.43
N ILE A 333 -2.07 -2.22 -19.05
CA ILE A 333 -2.02 -1.88 -20.47
C ILE A 333 -0.72 -2.45 -21.02
N VAL A 334 -0.81 -3.40 -21.95
CA VAL A 334 0.34 -4.15 -22.46
C VAL A 334 0.37 -4.08 -23.99
N ARG A 335 1.54 -3.85 -24.56
CA ARG A 335 1.82 -3.84 -25.98
C ARG A 335 2.88 -4.87 -26.36
N GLY A 336 2.52 -5.79 -27.24
CA GLY A 336 3.47 -6.77 -27.80
C GLY A 336 3.75 -7.97 -26.90
N ASN A 337 4.83 -8.68 -27.23
CA ASN A 337 5.31 -9.87 -26.55
C ASN A 337 6.71 -9.62 -26.00
N TYR A 338 7.04 -10.27 -24.91
CA TYR A 338 8.31 -10.12 -24.19
C TYR A 338 9.13 -11.41 -24.26
N ALA A 339 10.45 -11.26 -24.44
CA ALA A 339 11.35 -12.39 -24.45
C ALA A 339 11.58 -12.91 -23.02
N THR A 340 11.84 -14.20 -22.91
CA THR A 340 12.25 -14.82 -21.63
C THR A 340 13.58 -14.21 -21.18
N PRO A 341 13.66 -13.67 -19.96
CA PRO A 341 14.89 -13.16 -19.39
C PRO A 341 15.95 -14.26 -19.23
N ALA A 342 17.20 -13.85 -19.16
CA ALA A 342 18.26 -14.77 -18.80
C ALA A 342 18.11 -15.25 -17.35
N THR A 343 18.52 -16.47 -17.08
CA THR A 343 18.55 -17.01 -15.71
C THR A 343 19.58 -16.27 -14.87
N PRO A 344 19.23 -15.78 -13.67
CA PRO A 344 20.17 -15.12 -12.77
C PRO A 344 21.34 -16.00 -12.38
N VAL A 345 22.46 -15.38 -11.98
CA VAL A 345 23.65 -16.07 -11.47
C VAL A 345 23.83 -15.75 -10.00
N ILE A 346 23.75 -16.77 -9.15
CA ILE A 346 23.86 -16.61 -7.69
C ILE A 346 25.32 -16.38 -7.28
N ASP A 347 25.56 -15.37 -6.45
CA ASP A 347 26.81 -15.19 -5.72
C ASP A 347 26.79 -16.09 -4.48
N ALA A 348 27.36 -17.28 -4.62
CA ALA A 348 27.38 -18.27 -3.56
C ALA A 348 28.16 -17.83 -2.31
N ALA A 349 29.15 -16.95 -2.44
CA ALA A 349 29.96 -16.48 -1.32
C ALA A 349 29.18 -15.54 -0.38
N ASN A 350 28.24 -14.79 -0.93
CA ASN A 350 27.44 -13.79 -0.20
C ASN A 350 25.99 -14.23 0.06
N THR A 351 25.59 -15.41 -0.44
CA THR A 351 24.28 -16.04 -0.16
C THR A 351 24.40 -16.91 1.08
N LYS A 352 23.55 -16.67 2.10
CA LYS A 352 23.70 -17.35 3.40
C LYS A 352 22.42 -17.34 4.24
N MET A 353 22.35 -18.29 5.15
CA MET A 353 21.40 -18.30 6.26
C MET A 353 21.81 -17.22 7.28
N LEU A 354 20.81 -16.49 7.80
CA LEU A 354 21.01 -15.37 8.74
C LEU A 354 20.53 -15.73 10.13
N TYR A 355 19.40 -16.40 10.22
CA TYR A 355 18.70 -16.68 11.47
C TYR A 355 17.91 -17.97 11.38
N ASN A 356 17.71 -18.66 12.49
CA ASN A 356 16.91 -19.89 12.56
C ASN A 356 16.16 -19.92 13.90
N SER A 357 14.84 -20.05 13.83
CA SER A 357 13.97 -20.09 14.99
C SER A 357 12.70 -20.91 14.72
N LYS A 358 11.83 -20.99 15.70
CA LYS A 358 10.50 -21.63 15.53
C LYS A 358 9.60 -20.87 14.55
N ALA A 359 9.80 -19.59 14.34
CA ALA A 359 9.09 -18.82 13.32
C ALA A 359 9.54 -19.20 11.89
N GLY A 360 10.67 -19.87 11.75
CA GLY A 360 11.29 -20.26 10.50
C GLY A 360 12.73 -19.79 10.37
N MET A 361 13.27 -19.91 9.16
CA MET A 361 14.64 -19.50 8.85
C MET A 361 14.64 -18.19 8.07
N ASP A 362 15.49 -17.26 8.45
CA ASP A 362 15.78 -16.06 7.67
C ASP A 362 17.06 -16.28 6.86
N ALA A 363 17.05 -15.80 5.62
CA ALA A 363 18.16 -15.98 4.70
C ALA A 363 18.34 -14.78 3.78
N LYS A 364 19.50 -14.69 3.17
CA LYS A 364 19.85 -13.70 2.16
C LYS A 364 20.39 -14.39 0.93
N ILE A 365 19.90 -13.98 -0.26
CA ILE A 365 20.46 -14.32 -1.56
C ILE A 365 21.07 -13.08 -2.21
N ILE A 366 22.21 -13.24 -2.83
CA ILE A 366 22.84 -12.24 -3.70
C ILE A 366 23.02 -12.87 -5.10
N PHE A 367 22.71 -12.10 -6.13
CA PHE A 367 22.77 -12.59 -7.50
C PHE A 367 23.02 -11.47 -8.51
N ASN A 368 23.32 -11.82 -9.74
CA ASN A 368 23.52 -10.92 -10.87
C ASN A 368 22.78 -11.45 -12.10
N MET A 369 22.48 -10.56 -13.04
CA MET A 369 22.06 -10.96 -14.39
C MET A 369 23.29 -11.21 -15.27
N PRO A 370 23.30 -12.30 -16.08
CA PRO A 370 24.38 -12.55 -17.04
C PRO A 370 24.49 -11.41 -18.04
N ASN A 371 25.71 -11.04 -18.39
CA ASN A 371 26.01 -10.03 -19.42
C ASN A 371 25.46 -8.63 -19.16
N ASN A 372 25.12 -8.32 -17.92
CA ASN A 372 24.52 -7.05 -17.55
C ASN A 372 25.54 -5.98 -17.14
N LYS A 373 26.80 -6.19 -17.41
CA LYS A 373 27.86 -5.21 -17.15
C LYS A 373 29.00 -5.31 -18.17
N ALA A 374 29.64 -4.19 -18.44
CA ALA A 374 30.92 -4.16 -19.08
C ALA A 374 32.01 -4.73 -18.16
N ALA A 375 33.13 -5.19 -18.75
CA ALA A 375 34.23 -5.70 -17.97
C ALA A 375 34.76 -4.64 -16.99
N GLY A 376 34.84 -4.99 -15.69
CA GLY A 376 35.31 -4.10 -14.63
C GLY A 376 34.25 -3.18 -14.01
N GLU A 377 33.05 -3.14 -14.53
CA GLU A 377 31.95 -2.37 -13.91
C GLU A 377 31.24 -3.18 -12.83
N PRO A 378 30.81 -2.54 -11.73
CA PRO A 378 29.94 -3.18 -10.76
C PRO A 378 28.59 -3.50 -11.40
N CYS A 379 28.06 -4.68 -11.12
CA CYS A 379 26.73 -5.08 -11.58
C CYS A 379 25.72 -4.90 -10.45
N TYR A 380 24.72 -4.11 -10.71
CA TYR A 380 23.61 -3.84 -9.79
C TYR A 380 22.29 -4.40 -10.31
N ASN A 381 22.36 -5.44 -11.14
CA ASN A 381 21.15 -6.06 -11.69
C ASN A 381 20.34 -5.09 -12.55
N LEU A 382 20.98 -4.49 -13.52
CA LEU A 382 20.40 -3.42 -14.33
C LEU A 382 19.87 -3.94 -15.68
N ASP A 383 19.31 -5.14 -15.71
CA ASP A 383 18.64 -5.62 -16.93
C ASP A 383 17.30 -4.89 -17.08
N VAL A 384 17.27 -3.92 -17.98
CA VAL A 384 16.08 -3.12 -18.29
C VAL A 384 14.91 -3.94 -18.87
N LYS A 385 15.14 -5.18 -19.26
CA LYS A 385 14.12 -6.11 -19.75
C LYS A 385 13.52 -6.99 -18.65
N THR A 386 14.05 -6.90 -17.44
CA THR A 386 13.56 -7.62 -16.26
C THR A 386 12.78 -6.68 -15.36
N SER A 387 11.53 -7.02 -15.11
CA SER A 387 10.66 -6.26 -14.20
C SER A 387 11.05 -6.48 -12.73
N HIS A 388 11.11 -7.75 -12.34
CA HIS A 388 11.41 -8.16 -10.96
C HIS A 388 11.94 -9.59 -10.94
N PHE A 389 12.31 -10.04 -9.75
CA PHE A 389 12.77 -11.39 -9.48
C PHE A 389 11.84 -12.07 -8.50
N ARG A 390 11.59 -13.36 -8.71
CA ARG A 390 10.89 -14.21 -7.78
C ARG A 390 11.89 -14.96 -6.92
N LEU A 391 11.63 -14.99 -5.61
CA LEU A 391 12.48 -15.61 -4.61
C LEU A 391 11.85 -16.91 -4.13
N TYR A 392 12.60 -17.99 -4.23
CA TYR A 392 12.15 -19.33 -3.86
C TYR A 392 13.01 -19.90 -2.74
N ALA A 393 12.42 -20.66 -1.85
CA ALA A 393 13.12 -21.51 -0.89
C ALA A 393 12.70 -22.96 -1.07
N GLN A 394 13.61 -23.88 -0.80
CA GLN A 394 13.31 -25.31 -0.85
C GLN A 394 14.03 -26.04 0.27
N GLU A 395 13.27 -26.67 1.15
CA GLU A 395 13.79 -27.64 2.10
C GLU A 395 14.19 -28.92 1.36
N GLU A 396 15.27 -29.55 1.76
CA GLU A 396 15.76 -30.78 1.15
C GLU A 396 14.69 -31.87 1.14
N GLY A 397 14.37 -32.40 -0.04
CA GLY A 397 13.33 -33.41 -0.23
C GLY A 397 11.89 -32.88 -0.25
N LYS A 398 11.68 -31.56 -0.27
CA LYS A 398 10.38 -30.93 -0.40
C LYS A 398 10.25 -30.16 -1.72
N GLU A 399 9.03 -29.79 -2.09
CA GLU A 399 8.76 -28.94 -3.25
C GLU A 399 9.23 -27.50 -3.01
N PRO A 400 9.66 -26.78 -4.08
CA PRO A 400 9.97 -25.36 -4.00
C PRO A 400 8.79 -24.52 -3.55
N MET A 401 9.06 -23.52 -2.73
CA MET A 401 8.08 -22.56 -2.25
C MET A 401 8.45 -21.15 -2.72
N LEU A 402 7.51 -20.44 -3.34
CA LEU A 402 7.68 -19.04 -3.67
C LEU A 402 7.51 -18.20 -2.40
N MET A 403 8.57 -17.51 -1.99
CA MET A 403 8.64 -16.74 -0.75
C MET A 403 8.31 -15.27 -0.93
N GLY A 404 8.53 -14.72 -2.12
CA GLY A 404 8.32 -13.30 -2.39
C GLY A 404 9.03 -12.85 -3.66
N THR A 405 9.21 -11.55 -3.76
CA THR A 405 9.79 -10.90 -4.94
C THR A 405 10.76 -9.79 -4.54
N THR A 406 11.66 -9.43 -5.46
CA THR A 406 12.57 -8.29 -5.30
C THR A 406 12.83 -7.61 -6.64
N THR A 407 13.16 -6.33 -6.62
CA THR A 407 13.64 -5.57 -7.79
C THR A 407 15.14 -5.30 -7.75
N SER A 408 15.82 -5.82 -6.73
CA SER A 408 17.24 -5.62 -6.48
C SER A 408 18.04 -6.87 -6.80
N TRP A 409 19.38 -6.76 -6.84
CA TRP A 409 20.35 -7.87 -6.96
C TRP A 409 20.45 -8.74 -5.69
N ALA A 410 19.62 -8.48 -4.72
CA ALA A 410 19.57 -9.17 -3.45
C ALA A 410 18.12 -9.44 -3.05
N GLY A 411 17.93 -10.54 -2.33
CA GLY A 411 16.66 -10.88 -1.70
C GLY A 411 16.85 -11.29 -0.26
N LEU A 412 15.87 -10.91 0.58
CA LEU A 412 15.75 -11.38 1.94
C LEU A 412 14.57 -12.33 2.03
N TYR A 413 14.75 -13.38 2.78
CA TYR A 413 13.73 -14.36 3.10
C TYR A 413 13.44 -14.28 4.58
N TYR A 414 12.18 -14.19 4.93
CA TYR A 414 11.74 -14.13 6.31
C TYR A 414 10.92 -15.36 6.63
N SER A 415 11.25 -16.01 7.75
CA SER A 415 10.49 -17.12 8.29
C SER A 415 10.22 -18.24 7.26
N ILE A 416 11.25 -18.67 6.52
CA ILE A 416 11.13 -19.84 5.64
C ILE A 416 10.63 -21.01 6.48
N PRO A 417 9.45 -21.55 6.22
CA PRO A 417 8.92 -22.66 7.01
C PRO A 417 9.71 -23.93 6.71
N THR A 418 10.07 -24.65 7.75
CA THR A 418 10.76 -25.93 7.66
C THR A 418 10.11 -26.98 8.55
N THR A 419 10.31 -28.24 8.21
CA THR A 419 9.72 -29.36 8.98
C THR A 419 10.49 -29.67 10.27
N LYS A 420 11.72 -29.18 10.40
CA LYS A 420 12.59 -29.38 11.57
C LYS A 420 13.62 -28.26 11.69
N ALA A 421 14.10 -28.03 12.89
CA ALA A 421 15.05 -26.96 13.23
C ALA A 421 16.39 -27.03 12.48
N ASN A 422 16.85 -28.25 12.14
CA ASN A 422 18.11 -28.49 11.44
C ASN A 422 17.93 -28.83 9.96
N ALA A 423 16.81 -28.43 9.35
CA ALA A 423 16.56 -28.64 7.94
C ALA A 423 17.59 -27.88 7.08
N LYS A 424 18.04 -28.54 6.01
CA LYS A 424 18.85 -27.88 4.98
C LYS A 424 17.92 -27.24 3.97
N VAL A 425 18.23 -26.00 3.62
CA VAL A 425 17.44 -25.21 2.69
C VAL A 425 18.34 -24.68 1.58
N ARG A 426 17.85 -24.66 0.35
CA ARG A 426 18.46 -23.92 -0.75
C ARG A 426 17.56 -22.75 -1.16
N LEU A 427 18.19 -21.70 -1.64
CA LEU A 427 17.53 -20.50 -2.11
C LEU A 427 17.54 -20.44 -3.62
N GLY A 428 16.45 -19.99 -4.20
CA GLY A 428 16.27 -19.89 -5.64
C GLY A 428 15.86 -18.50 -6.06
N VAL A 429 16.23 -18.13 -7.29
CA VAL A 429 15.82 -16.87 -7.91
C VAL A 429 15.55 -17.06 -9.39
N SER A 430 14.47 -16.49 -9.90
CA SER A 430 14.16 -16.37 -11.32
C SER A 430 13.98 -14.91 -11.70
N ALA A 431 14.19 -14.57 -12.97
CA ALA A 431 13.93 -13.26 -13.53
C ALA A 431 12.57 -13.26 -14.27
N VAL A 432 11.79 -12.21 -14.10
CA VAL A 432 10.48 -12.04 -14.72
C VAL A 432 10.52 -10.84 -15.67
N ALA A 433 10.09 -11.05 -16.92
CA ALA A 433 10.04 -10.02 -17.94
C ALA A 433 9.05 -8.88 -17.59
N LEU A 434 9.11 -7.80 -18.35
CA LEU A 434 8.26 -6.61 -18.15
C LEU A 434 6.75 -6.89 -18.25
N ASP A 435 6.35 -7.99 -18.86
CA ASP A 435 4.95 -8.43 -18.92
C ASP A 435 4.43 -9.07 -17.62
N HIS A 436 5.28 -9.25 -16.61
CA HIS A 436 5.02 -9.92 -15.33
C HIS A 436 4.60 -11.40 -15.43
N LYS A 437 4.78 -12.01 -16.60
CA LYS A 437 4.34 -13.40 -16.89
C LYS A 437 5.47 -14.29 -17.35
N THR A 438 6.28 -13.78 -18.29
CA THR A 438 7.38 -14.52 -18.88
C THR A 438 8.53 -14.62 -17.88
N GLU A 439 8.88 -15.84 -17.48
CA GLU A 439 9.83 -16.10 -16.40
C GLU A 439 10.98 -16.97 -16.88
N SER A 440 12.18 -16.72 -16.39
CA SER A 440 13.36 -17.56 -16.61
C SER A 440 13.28 -18.86 -15.81
N GLU A 441 14.21 -19.79 -16.08
CA GLU A 441 14.49 -20.88 -15.17
C GLU A 441 14.94 -20.36 -13.80
N ILE A 442 14.72 -21.16 -12.75
CA ILE A 442 15.14 -20.83 -11.40
C ILE A 442 16.63 -21.19 -11.23
N ALA A 443 17.45 -20.21 -10.92
CA ALA A 443 18.80 -20.46 -10.42
C ALA A 443 18.73 -20.89 -8.95
N TRP A 444 19.43 -21.96 -8.58
CA TRP A 444 19.46 -22.50 -7.23
C TRP A 444 20.83 -22.40 -6.59
N SER A 445 20.88 -22.01 -5.31
CA SER A 445 22.07 -22.20 -4.47
C SER A 445 22.27 -23.70 -4.15
N ASN A 446 23.41 -24.03 -3.58
CA ASN A 446 23.56 -25.31 -2.88
C ASN A 446 22.64 -25.32 -1.65
N TYR A 447 22.31 -26.52 -1.17
CA TYR A 447 21.70 -26.67 0.15
C TYR A 447 22.66 -26.17 1.23
N MET A 448 22.17 -25.32 2.08
CA MET A 448 22.93 -24.68 3.15
C MET A 448 22.57 -25.28 4.51
N GLU A 449 23.56 -25.37 5.39
CA GLU A 449 23.32 -25.66 6.79
C GLU A 449 22.54 -24.49 7.44
N PRO A 450 21.60 -24.78 8.32
CA PRO A 450 20.86 -23.75 9.03
C PRO A 450 21.78 -22.92 9.95
N ALA A 451 21.39 -21.69 10.22
CA ALA A 451 22.00 -20.92 11.30
C ALA A 451 21.73 -21.57 12.67
N THR A 452 22.45 -21.19 13.69
CA THR A 452 22.20 -21.66 15.06
C THR A 452 20.74 -21.39 15.43
N TYR A 453 20.07 -22.40 15.97
CA TYR A 453 18.67 -22.29 16.32
C TYR A 453 18.48 -21.41 17.57
N VAL A 454 17.60 -20.42 17.46
CA VAL A 454 17.22 -19.54 18.55
C VAL A 454 15.78 -19.87 18.96
N TYR A 455 15.60 -20.17 20.21
CA TYR A 455 14.29 -20.48 20.77
C TYR A 455 13.55 -19.17 21.07
N ASN A 456 12.55 -18.87 20.24
CA ASN A 456 11.63 -17.76 20.44
C ASN A 456 10.20 -18.29 20.59
N ASP A 457 9.41 -17.59 21.39
CA ASP A 457 7.98 -17.73 21.37
C ASP A 457 7.37 -16.71 20.40
N ASP A 458 6.31 -17.08 19.73
CA ASP A 458 5.55 -16.18 18.85
C ASP A 458 4.05 -16.43 19.02
N ILE A 459 3.28 -15.37 18.86
CA ILE A 459 1.84 -15.39 19.01
C ILE A 459 1.22 -14.93 17.71
N GLN A 460 0.33 -15.75 17.18
CA GLN A 460 -0.36 -15.48 15.93
C GLN A 460 -1.87 -15.60 16.11
N SER A 461 -2.60 -14.82 15.33
CA SER A 461 -4.04 -14.98 15.12
C SER A 461 -4.30 -15.35 13.67
N ASN A 462 -5.17 -16.33 13.44
CA ASN A 462 -5.55 -16.73 12.08
C ASN A 462 -6.50 -15.73 11.40
N LYS A 463 -7.01 -14.74 12.14
CA LYS A 463 -7.88 -13.68 11.62
C LYS A 463 -7.42 -12.32 12.12
N LYS A 464 -7.50 -11.33 11.27
CA LYS A 464 -7.09 -9.96 11.55
C LYS A 464 -8.28 -9.08 11.89
N THR A 465 -9.37 -9.23 11.16
CA THR A 465 -10.66 -8.62 11.41
C THR A 465 -11.63 -9.72 11.82
N ILE A 466 -12.31 -9.53 12.93
CA ILE A 466 -13.14 -10.54 13.55
C ILE A 466 -14.53 -9.93 13.77
N LYS A 467 -15.57 -10.62 13.29
CA LYS A 467 -16.96 -10.21 13.53
C LYS A 467 -17.44 -10.70 14.92
N PRO A 468 -18.46 -10.08 15.52
CA PRO A 468 -19.09 -10.60 16.73
C PRO A 468 -19.53 -12.06 16.58
N ASN A 469 -19.20 -12.87 17.57
CA ASN A 469 -19.43 -14.31 17.61
C ASN A 469 -18.71 -15.14 16.54
N GLU A 470 -17.84 -14.55 15.75
CA GLU A 470 -16.98 -15.26 14.82
C GLU A 470 -15.86 -15.97 15.57
N GLU A 471 -15.60 -17.22 15.23
CA GLU A 471 -14.48 -17.97 15.79
C GLU A 471 -13.16 -17.54 15.15
N PHE A 472 -12.16 -17.34 15.99
CA PHE A 472 -10.77 -17.14 15.59
C PHE A 472 -9.84 -17.98 16.45
N THR A 473 -8.67 -18.29 15.92
CA THR A 473 -7.68 -19.13 16.59
C THR A 473 -6.43 -18.32 16.90
N LEU A 474 -6.05 -18.30 18.15
CA LEU A 474 -4.76 -17.82 18.63
C LEU A 474 -3.81 -19.01 18.73
N SER A 475 -2.60 -18.84 18.18
CA SER A 475 -1.58 -19.88 18.18
C SER A 475 -0.31 -19.37 18.83
N TYR A 476 0.28 -20.21 19.67
CA TYR A 476 1.58 -20.00 20.28
C TYR A 476 2.56 -20.97 19.61
N ILE A 477 3.51 -20.41 18.85
CA ILE A 477 4.41 -21.21 18.02
C ILE A 477 5.55 -21.77 18.90
N ASP A 478 5.23 -22.71 19.72
CA ASP A 478 6.18 -23.51 20.48
C ASP A 478 5.70 -24.94 20.66
N PRO A 479 5.83 -25.81 19.63
CA PRO A 479 5.29 -27.17 19.67
C PRO A 479 6.05 -28.10 20.64
N GLU A 480 7.26 -27.75 21.06
CA GLU A 480 8.09 -28.58 21.92
C GLU A 480 7.90 -28.28 23.42
N HIS A 481 7.21 -27.19 23.75
CA HIS A 481 7.09 -26.71 25.13
C HIS A 481 5.62 -26.62 25.58
N PRO A 482 5.39 -26.63 26.91
CA PRO A 482 4.04 -26.79 27.44
C PRO A 482 3.13 -25.62 27.07
N ALA A 483 1.85 -25.97 27.08
CA ALA A 483 0.74 -25.13 26.73
C ALA A 483 0.79 -23.72 27.30
N ALA A 484 0.61 -22.72 26.44
CA ALA A 484 0.40 -21.36 26.87
C ALA A 484 -0.92 -21.22 27.64
N LYS A 485 -0.97 -20.29 28.57
CA LYS A 485 -2.22 -19.80 29.17
C LYS A 485 -2.60 -18.48 28.52
N TRP A 486 -3.85 -18.38 28.14
CA TRP A 486 -4.42 -17.25 27.42
C TRP A 486 -5.47 -16.54 28.27
N GLU A 487 -5.43 -15.22 28.30
CA GLU A 487 -6.49 -14.41 28.88
C GLU A 487 -6.81 -13.25 27.92
N ILE A 488 -8.08 -13.11 27.57
CA ILE A 488 -8.58 -11.95 26.84
C ILE A 488 -9.17 -11.00 27.88
N VAL A 489 -8.73 -9.76 27.82
CA VAL A 489 -9.05 -8.74 28.84
C VAL A 489 -9.75 -7.56 28.17
N LYS A 490 -10.85 -7.12 28.75
CA LYS A 490 -11.55 -5.89 28.36
C LYS A 490 -11.76 -5.02 29.60
N ASP A 491 -11.40 -3.75 29.50
CA ASP A 491 -11.52 -2.78 30.60
C ASP A 491 -10.88 -3.27 31.94
N GLY A 492 -9.75 -3.97 31.83
CA GLY A 492 -9.01 -4.53 32.96
C GLY A 492 -9.58 -5.85 33.53
N ALA A 493 -10.72 -6.33 33.04
CA ALA A 493 -11.31 -7.60 33.48
C ALA A 493 -11.07 -8.73 32.48
N VAL A 494 -10.75 -9.92 32.94
CA VAL A 494 -10.65 -11.11 32.11
C VAL A 494 -12.03 -11.54 31.65
N VAL A 495 -12.27 -11.52 30.33
CA VAL A 495 -13.55 -11.89 29.72
C VAL A 495 -13.57 -13.30 29.17
N LYS A 496 -12.41 -13.84 28.77
CA LYS A 496 -12.20 -15.22 28.33
C LYS A 496 -10.82 -15.70 28.75
N SER A 497 -10.70 -16.99 28.98
CA SER A 497 -9.41 -17.65 29.23
C SER A 497 -9.36 -19.01 28.54
N GLY A 498 -8.14 -19.46 28.21
CA GLY A 498 -7.88 -20.72 27.56
C GLY A 498 -6.47 -21.23 27.83
N GLU A 499 -6.19 -22.44 27.43
CA GLU A 499 -4.89 -23.09 27.57
C GLU A 499 -4.55 -23.87 26.30
N GLY A 500 -3.26 -24.06 26.07
CA GLY A 500 -2.77 -24.82 24.92
C GLY A 500 -2.01 -23.98 23.92
N ASN A 501 -1.29 -24.62 23.00
CA ASN A 501 -0.55 -23.95 21.95
C ASN A 501 -1.45 -23.42 20.81
N SER A 502 -2.72 -23.81 20.82
CA SER A 502 -3.74 -23.30 19.93
C SER A 502 -5.05 -23.17 20.69
N TRP A 503 -5.66 -22.01 20.64
CA TRP A 503 -6.92 -21.73 21.33
C TRP A 503 -7.91 -21.05 20.39
N THR A 504 -9.01 -21.73 20.10
CA THR A 504 -10.11 -21.19 19.30
C THR A 504 -11.14 -20.57 20.24
N VAL A 505 -11.54 -19.35 19.94
CA VAL A 505 -12.42 -18.54 20.80
C VAL A 505 -13.28 -17.61 19.94
N SER A 506 -14.42 -17.18 20.46
CA SER A 506 -15.25 -16.13 19.90
C SER A 506 -15.60 -15.09 20.97
N LEU A 507 -15.86 -13.85 20.54
CA LEU A 507 -16.26 -12.73 21.38
C LEU A 507 -17.54 -12.11 20.81
N ALA A 508 -18.48 -11.80 21.68
CA ALA A 508 -19.79 -11.28 21.25
C ALA A 508 -19.79 -9.74 21.05
N ASP A 509 -19.05 -9.02 21.89
CA ASP A 509 -19.13 -7.57 21.94
C ASP A 509 -18.10 -6.93 21.03
N VAL A 510 -18.53 -5.95 20.26
CA VAL A 510 -17.64 -5.08 19.49
C VAL A 510 -16.68 -4.34 20.42
N GLY A 511 -15.45 -4.15 19.98
CA GLY A 511 -14.44 -3.39 20.72
C GLY A 511 -13.04 -3.96 20.63
N SER A 512 -12.16 -3.31 21.33
CA SER A 512 -10.73 -3.67 21.45
C SER A 512 -10.51 -4.45 22.74
N TYR A 513 -9.71 -5.50 22.66
CA TYR A 513 -9.38 -6.37 23.79
C TYR A 513 -7.88 -6.56 23.90
N ASP A 514 -7.39 -6.55 25.10
CA ASP A 514 -6.00 -6.91 25.40
C ASP A 514 -5.87 -8.44 25.44
N LEU A 515 -4.72 -8.92 25.02
CA LEU A 515 -4.34 -10.33 25.11
C LEU A 515 -3.21 -10.48 26.14
N LYS A 516 -3.42 -11.29 27.15
CA LYS A 516 -2.35 -11.75 28.05
C LYS A 516 -2.00 -13.19 27.73
N VAL A 517 -0.73 -13.45 27.60
CA VAL A 517 -0.20 -14.78 27.32
C VAL A 517 0.89 -15.12 28.32
N THR A 518 0.69 -16.20 29.04
CA THR A 518 1.70 -16.78 29.92
C THR A 518 2.31 -17.99 29.22
N GLY A 519 3.59 -17.93 28.91
CA GLY A 519 4.32 -18.96 28.19
C GLY A 519 5.82 -18.87 28.46
N ASN A 520 6.59 -19.66 27.71
CA ASN A 520 8.04 -19.68 27.86
C ASN A 520 8.72 -18.61 27.00
N GLU A 521 9.64 -17.87 27.60
CA GLU A 521 10.67 -17.12 26.89
C GLU A 521 11.99 -17.86 27.00
N TYR A 522 12.79 -17.80 25.94
CA TYR A 522 14.07 -18.49 25.87
C TYR A 522 15.21 -17.49 25.82
N GLY A 523 16.18 -17.63 26.70
CA GLY A 523 17.42 -16.89 26.66
C GLY A 523 18.34 -17.33 25.53
N GLU A 524 19.43 -16.61 25.31
CA GLU A 524 20.47 -16.96 24.34
C GLU A 524 21.09 -18.34 24.61
N ASP A 525 21.05 -18.80 25.83
CA ASP A 525 21.50 -20.13 26.29
C ASP A 525 20.46 -21.24 26.03
N GLY A 526 19.30 -20.92 25.47
CA GLY A 526 18.19 -21.85 25.27
C GLY A 526 17.40 -22.19 26.53
N ALA A 527 17.72 -21.57 27.69
CA ALA A 527 16.98 -21.81 28.92
C ALA A 527 15.58 -21.18 28.88
N ALA A 528 14.57 -21.98 29.21
CA ALA A 528 13.19 -21.52 29.28
C ALA A 528 12.88 -20.80 30.59
N LYS A 529 12.21 -19.65 30.48
CA LYS A 529 11.65 -18.92 31.62
C LYS A 529 10.19 -18.61 31.36
N GLN A 530 9.32 -19.03 32.27
CA GLN A 530 7.90 -18.69 32.14
C GLN A 530 7.66 -17.22 32.43
N THR A 531 7.03 -16.52 31.49
CA THR A 531 6.69 -15.10 31.60
C THR A 531 5.25 -14.85 31.18
N THR A 532 4.70 -13.74 31.69
CA THR A 532 3.38 -13.25 31.23
C THR A 532 3.58 -11.95 30.46
N ARG A 533 3.19 -11.96 29.19
CA ARG A 533 3.21 -10.79 28.32
C ARG A 533 1.81 -10.25 28.12
N THR A 534 1.67 -8.93 28.04
CA THR A 534 0.41 -8.27 27.75
C THR A 534 0.52 -7.51 26.43
N PHE A 535 -0.37 -7.79 25.52
CA PHE A 535 -0.49 -7.12 24.23
C PHE A 535 -1.76 -6.27 24.25
N ALA A 536 -1.58 -4.96 24.39
CA ALA A 536 -2.70 -4.03 24.46
C ALA A 536 -3.44 -3.96 23.12
N SER A 537 -4.76 -4.00 23.17
CA SER A 537 -5.63 -3.89 22.00
C SER A 537 -5.31 -4.88 20.85
N TYR A 538 -4.86 -6.07 21.20
CA TYR A 538 -4.41 -7.09 20.23
C TYR A 538 -5.55 -7.67 19.39
N ILE A 539 -6.75 -7.81 19.98
CA ILE A 539 -7.92 -8.38 19.34
C ILE A 539 -8.92 -7.26 19.08
N GLN A 540 -9.36 -7.16 17.82
CA GLN A 540 -10.35 -6.17 17.38
C GLN A 540 -11.60 -6.90 16.89
N ILE A 541 -12.71 -6.70 17.59
CA ILE A 541 -14.02 -7.18 17.15
C ILE A 541 -14.74 -6.02 16.49
N THR A 542 -14.99 -6.12 15.20
CA THR A 542 -15.68 -5.08 14.42
C THR A 542 -17.13 -5.47 14.18
N GLY A 543 -18.04 -4.50 14.20
CA GLY A 543 -19.46 -4.72 13.94
C GLY A 543 -19.74 -5.34 12.57
N GLU A 544 -20.99 -5.69 12.30
CA GLU A 544 -21.40 -6.13 10.96
C GLU A 544 -21.11 -5.04 9.94
N GLY A 545 -20.25 -5.36 8.97
CA GLY A 545 -19.80 -4.45 7.93
C GLY A 545 -18.58 -4.95 7.21
N THR A 546 -18.15 -4.23 6.21
CA THR A 546 -17.03 -4.58 5.32
C THR A 546 -15.66 -4.53 5.99
N GLY A 547 -15.58 -4.31 7.30
CA GLY A 547 -14.32 -4.15 8.02
C GLY A 547 -13.61 -2.82 7.75
N ALA A 548 -14.18 -1.92 6.98
CA ALA A 548 -13.67 -0.58 6.82
C ALA A 548 -13.84 0.21 8.12
N LEU A 549 -12.78 0.91 8.54
CA LEU A 549 -12.87 1.77 9.71
C LEU A 549 -13.80 2.94 9.41
N PRO A 550 -14.65 3.36 10.38
CA PRO A 550 -15.47 4.55 10.22
C PRO A 550 -14.62 5.78 9.93
N GLU A 551 -15.04 6.57 8.99
CA GLU A 551 -14.35 7.80 8.61
C GLU A 551 -15.17 9.00 9.09
N ILE A 552 -14.56 9.86 9.89
CA ILE A 552 -15.20 11.11 10.35
C ILE A 552 -14.77 12.25 9.43
N TYR A 553 -15.71 12.80 8.67
CA TYR A 553 -15.47 13.96 7.81
C TYR A 553 -15.55 15.29 8.57
N SER A 554 -16.36 15.34 9.59
CA SER A 554 -16.54 16.53 10.40
C SER A 554 -16.92 16.15 11.81
N LEU A 555 -16.27 16.77 12.78
CA LEU A 555 -16.63 16.71 14.19
C LEU A 555 -16.96 18.12 14.65
N THR A 556 -18.07 18.30 15.33
CA THR A 556 -18.47 19.60 15.86
C THR A 556 -18.80 19.50 17.34
N ALA A 557 -18.48 20.56 18.09
CA ALA A 557 -18.88 20.76 19.47
C ALA A 557 -19.89 21.90 19.52
N ASN A 558 -21.11 21.64 19.99
CA ASN A 558 -22.22 22.62 19.97
C ASN A 558 -22.45 23.24 18.58
N GLY A 559 -22.23 22.50 17.52
CA GLY A 559 -22.35 22.93 16.13
C GLY A 559 -21.17 23.72 15.56
N SER A 560 -20.14 24.00 16.36
CA SER A 560 -18.90 24.66 15.91
C SER A 560 -17.83 23.62 15.56
N LYS A 561 -17.03 23.90 14.52
CA LYS A 561 -15.79 23.19 14.20
C LYS A 561 -14.55 23.78 14.89
N GLU A 562 -14.71 24.95 15.48
CA GLU A 562 -13.68 25.66 16.23
C GLU A 562 -13.72 25.24 17.71
N ASP A 563 -12.70 25.64 18.45
CA ASP A 563 -12.63 25.42 19.89
C ASP A 563 -13.85 26.01 20.62
N VAL A 564 -14.41 25.26 21.54
CA VAL A 564 -15.56 25.65 22.33
C VAL A 564 -15.15 25.73 23.79
N SER A 565 -15.24 26.92 24.37
CA SER A 565 -14.99 27.13 25.79
C SER A 565 -16.24 26.79 26.61
N LEU A 566 -16.05 26.01 27.66
CA LEU A 566 -17.11 25.59 28.59
C LEU A 566 -16.77 26.01 30.02
N LYS A 567 -17.77 26.42 30.78
CA LYS A 567 -17.64 26.60 32.22
C LYS A 567 -17.84 25.27 32.93
N THR A 568 -17.29 25.16 34.14
CA THR A 568 -17.51 23.97 34.98
C THR A 568 -19.00 23.69 35.17
N GLY A 569 -19.43 22.48 34.81
CA GLY A 569 -20.84 22.04 34.89
C GLY A 569 -21.64 22.24 33.60
N GLU A 570 -21.11 22.90 32.58
CA GLU A 570 -21.79 22.98 31.27
C GLU A 570 -21.59 21.68 30.47
N SER A 571 -22.59 21.36 29.66
CA SER A 571 -22.55 20.19 28.77
C SER A 571 -22.21 20.59 27.34
N VAL A 572 -21.45 19.79 26.64
CA VAL A 572 -21.17 19.94 25.22
C VAL A 572 -21.88 18.88 24.39
N LYS A 573 -22.53 19.30 23.33
CA LYS A 573 -23.12 18.39 22.35
C LYS A 573 -22.09 18.14 21.24
N MET A 574 -21.57 16.92 21.21
CA MET A 574 -20.70 16.47 20.11
C MET A 574 -21.56 15.92 18.99
N ALA A 575 -21.27 16.31 17.76
CA ALA A 575 -21.87 15.74 16.57
C ALA A 575 -20.80 15.50 15.49
N TYR A 576 -20.97 14.47 14.69
CA TYR A 576 -20.05 14.16 13.60
C TYR A 576 -20.80 13.79 12.32
N THR A 577 -20.14 13.96 11.20
CA THR A 577 -20.52 13.37 9.92
C THR A 577 -19.40 12.46 9.44
N GLY A 578 -19.73 11.33 8.85
CA GLY A 578 -18.73 10.36 8.44
C GLY A 578 -19.33 9.24 7.60
N ARG A 579 -18.46 8.39 7.06
CA ARG A 579 -18.83 7.14 6.40
C ARG A 579 -18.67 5.96 7.34
N HIS A 580 -19.57 5.01 7.19
CA HIS A 580 -19.46 3.67 7.75
C HIS A 580 -19.42 2.67 6.61
N ALA A 581 -18.59 1.68 6.75
CA ALA A 581 -18.52 0.59 5.79
C ALA A 581 -19.81 -0.21 5.68
N ASP A 582 -20.61 -0.24 6.74
CA ASP A 582 -21.83 -1.02 6.84
C ASP A 582 -23.10 -0.23 6.55
N GLY A 583 -22.99 1.05 6.20
CA GLY A 583 -24.17 1.91 6.00
C GLY A 583 -25.03 2.10 7.25
N ALA A 584 -24.65 1.52 8.38
CA ALA A 584 -25.34 1.69 9.65
C ALA A 584 -25.06 3.10 10.19
N GLY A 585 -26.10 3.86 10.42
CA GLY A 585 -25.97 5.18 11.05
C GLY A 585 -25.27 5.08 12.40
N SER A 586 -24.69 6.14 12.81
CA SER A 586 -23.98 6.56 14.04
C SER A 586 -23.93 5.65 15.31
N GLN A 587 -24.40 4.45 15.28
CA GLN A 587 -24.50 3.60 16.48
C GLN A 587 -23.21 2.83 16.85
N GLY A 588 -22.17 2.88 16.03
CA GLY A 588 -20.95 2.10 16.23
C GLY A 588 -19.74 2.86 16.75
N LEU A 589 -19.78 4.18 16.88
CA LEU A 589 -18.67 4.96 17.41
C LEU A 589 -18.82 5.12 18.93
N ASP A 590 -18.12 4.27 19.68
CA ASP A 590 -17.92 4.53 21.09
C ASP A 590 -16.90 5.68 21.25
N LEU A 591 -17.44 6.89 21.41
CA LEU A 591 -16.62 8.08 21.62
C LEU A 591 -15.88 8.08 22.98
N LYS A 592 -16.12 7.10 23.84
CA LYS A 592 -15.45 7.02 25.17
C LYS A 592 -13.96 6.70 25.06
N GLU A 593 -13.51 6.05 24.00
CA GLU A 593 -12.11 5.71 23.80
C GLU A 593 -11.30 6.79 23.08
N LYS A 594 -11.94 7.80 22.49
CA LYS A 594 -11.21 8.91 21.87
C LYS A 594 -10.97 10.01 22.90
N ARG A 595 -9.72 10.21 23.26
CA ARG A 595 -9.29 11.33 24.09
C ARG A 595 -9.54 12.63 23.34
N PHE A 596 -10.65 13.30 23.66
CA PHE A 596 -10.76 14.71 23.36
C PHE A 596 -9.81 15.43 24.33
N GLY A 597 -8.85 16.18 23.78
CA GLY A 597 -8.02 17.04 24.62
C GLY A 597 -8.91 18.15 25.20
N VAL A 598 -9.35 17.98 26.42
CA VAL A 598 -9.95 19.06 27.22
C VAL A 598 -8.77 19.71 27.93
N ALA A 599 -8.30 20.85 27.43
CA ALA A 599 -7.42 21.72 28.21
C ALA A 599 -8.27 22.43 29.25
N ALA A 600 -7.96 22.22 30.54
CA ALA A 600 -8.50 23.09 31.57
C ALA A 600 -7.89 24.48 31.35
N ALA A 601 -8.72 25.49 31.13
CA ALA A 601 -8.29 26.89 31.23
C ALA A 601 -8.09 27.17 32.71
N ASP A 602 -6.89 27.66 33.09
CA ASP A 602 -6.58 28.19 34.42
C ASP A 602 -7.45 29.41 34.77
#